data_3854bc8b56850552011320004899678a
#
_entry.id   3854bc8b56850552011320004899678a
#
_cell.length_a   1.000
_cell.length_b   1.000
_cell.length_c   1.000
_cell.angle_alpha   90.00
_cell.angle_beta   90.00
_cell.angle_gamma   90.00
#
_symmetry.space_group_name_H-M   'P 1'
#
loop_
_entity.id
_entity.type
_entity.pdbx_description
1 polymer ?
#
loop_
_entity_poly.entity_id
_entity_poly.type
_entity_poly.pdbx_seq_one_letter_code
_entity_poly.pdbx_strand_id
1 'polypeptide(L)'
;EKIERNIKVLKNELPNADITSYTTISSLNIQNFPEMVHYFIDNDLFELRDVALHYLRTPEKYSIQNLNEKTKMTIEENYNLLIKQLMKKKLPLSQVIGLSRRIRLINKYMTSKKSN
;
A
#
# COMPACT_ATOMS: atom_id res chain seq x y z
N GLU A 1 -2.59 17.97 9.48
CA GLU A 1 -1.64 17.31 10.34
C GLU A 1 -0.20 17.69 10.07
N LYS A 2 0.63 17.52 11.08
CA LYS A 2 2.05 17.93 11.03
C LYS A 2 2.84 17.19 9.95
N ILE A 3 2.65 15.86 9.81
CA ILE A 3 3.37 15.06 8.82
C ILE A 3 2.98 15.47 7.41
N GLU A 4 1.69 15.65 7.15
CA GLU A 4 1.19 16.08 5.85
C GLU A 4 1.75 17.46 5.49
N ARG A 5 1.75 18.38 6.44
CA ARG A 5 2.30 19.72 6.25
C ARG A 5 3.78 19.66 5.91
N ASN A 6 4.54 18.83 6.62
CA ASN A 6 5.98 18.69 6.38
C ASN A 6 6.27 18.14 4.99
N ILE A 7 5.48 17.18 4.51
CA ILE A 7 5.64 16.63 3.17
C ILE A 7 5.41 17.72 2.12
N LYS A 8 4.37 18.52 2.29
CA LYS A 8 4.05 19.61 1.35
C LYS A 8 5.14 20.68 1.33
N VAL A 9 5.68 21.01 2.49
CA VAL A 9 6.78 21.97 2.61
C VAL A 9 8.02 21.43 1.88
N LEU A 10 8.39 20.15 2.11
CA LEU A 10 9.52 19.53 1.44
C LEU A 10 9.37 19.54 -0.08
N LYS A 11 8.17 19.25 -0.58
CA LYS A 11 7.91 19.26 -2.03
C LYS A 11 8.08 20.66 -2.62
N ASN A 12 7.68 21.70 -1.89
CA ASN A 12 7.83 23.07 -2.37
C ASN A 12 9.29 23.54 -2.34
N GLU A 13 10.04 23.19 -1.31
CA GLU A 13 11.43 23.63 -1.15
C GLU A 13 12.40 22.81 -1.99
N LEU A 14 12.09 21.52 -2.22
CA LEU A 14 12.95 20.59 -2.94
C LEU A 14 12.15 19.91 -4.05
N PRO A 15 11.72 20.65 -5.11
CA PRO A 15 10.83 20.10 -6.12
C PRO A 15 11.43 18.96 -6.93
N ASN A 16 12.75 18.83 -6.96
CA ASN A 16 13.44 17.77 -7.67
C ASN A 16 13.79 16.57 -6.78
N ALA A 17 13.46 16.63 -5.49
CA ALA A 17 13.74 15.53 -4.57
C ALA A 17 12.63 14.47 -4.66
N ASP A 18 13.05 13.20 -4.64
CA ASP A 18 12.10 12.09 -4.59
C ASP A 18 11.72 11.81 -3.15
N ILE A 19 10.40 11.87 -2.86
CA ILE A 19 9.87 11.56 -1.54
C ILE A 19 9.11 10.25 -1.65
N THR A 20 9.56 9.23 -0.91
CA THR A 20 8.99 7.88 -0.96
C THR A 20 8.35 7.54 0.38
N SER A 21 7.14 6.96 0.32
CA SER A 21 6.48 6.39 1.49
C SER A 21 6.85 4.93 1.61
N TYR A 22 7.42 4.54 2.75
CA TYR A 22 7.68 3.13 3.07
C TYR A 22 6.62 2.61 4.01
N THR A 23 5.94 1.56 3.58
CA THR A 23 4.90 0.93 4.40
C THR A 23 5.22 -0.53 4.61
N THR A 24 5.35 -0.93 5.87
CA THR A 24 5.50 -2.33 6.23
C THR A 24 4.12 -2.93 6.50
N ILE A 25 3.74 -3.91 5.69
CA ILE A 25 2.42 -4.55 5.78
C ILE A 25 2.48 -5.68 6.82
N SER A 26 1.61 -5.59 7.82
CA SER A 26 1.47 -6.58 8.87
C SER A 26 -0.01 -6.87 9.12
N SER A 27 -0.30 -7.84 9.99
CA SER A 27 -1.67 -8.14 10.38
C SER A 27 -2.37 -6.96 11.06
N LEU A 28 -1.58 -6.00 11.57
CA LEU A 28 -2.12 -4.84 12.27
C LEU A 28 -2.61 -3.73 11.33
N ASN A 29 -2.06 -3.64 10.11
CA ASN A 29 -2.36 -2.51 9.22
C ASN A 29 -2.83 -2.88 7.82
N ILE A 30 -2.82 -4.16 7.46
CA ILE A 30 -3.12 -4.58 6.09
C ILE A 30 -4.52 -4.14 5.62
N GLN A 31 -5.49 -4.09 6.54
CA GLN A 31 -6.86 -3.72 6.20
C GLN A 31 -7.00 -2.22 5.92
N ASN A 32 -6.11 -1.40 6.48
CA ASN A 32 -6.19 0.05 6.35
C ASN A 32 -5.39 0.59 5.16
N PHE A 33 -4.64 -0.26 4.47
CA PHE A 33 -3.80 0.18 3.37
C PHE A 33 -4.58 0.84 2.23
N PRO A 34 -5.74 0.31 1.78
CA PRO A 34 -6.50 0.97 0.72
C PRO A 34 -6.91 2.41 1.08
N GLU A 35 -7.34 2.65 2.32
CA GLU A 35 -7.70 3.99 2.77
C GLU A 35 -6.50 4.92 2.75
N MET A 36 -5.33 4.42 3.16
CA MET A 36 -4.09 5.19 3.14
C MET A 36 -3.71 5.60 1.72
N VAL A 37 -3.84 4.70 0.75
CA VAL A 37 -3.53 5.01 -0.65
C VAL A 37 -4.46 6.08 -1.17
N HIS A 38 -5.77 5.97 -0.92
CA HIS A 38 -6.73 7.00 -1.32
C HIS A 38 -6.40 8.34 -0.69
N TYR A 39 -6.04 8.35 0.59
CA TYR A 39 -5.67 9.58 1.29
C TYR A 39 -4.47 10.25 0.64
N PHE A 40 -3.44 9.47 0.30
CA PHE A 40 -2.23 10.02 -0.33
C PHE A 40 -2.54 10.62 -1.71
N ILE A 41 -3.35 9.94 -2.50
CA ILE A 41 -3.68 10.40 -3.84
C ILE A 41 -4.61 11.61 -3.79
N ASP A 42 -5.64 11.57 -2.96
CA ASP A 42 -6.64 12.64 -2.89
C ASP A 42 -6.07 13.93 -2.32
N ASN A 43 -5.03 13.83 -1.49
CA ASN A 43 -4.36 15.00 -0.90
C ASN A 43 -3.04 15.36 -1.60
N ASP A 44 -2.74 14.69 -2.72
CA ASP A 44 -1.53 14.95 -3.52
C ASP A 44 -0.24 14.87 -2.70
N LEU A 45 -0.17 13.89 -1.80
CA LEU A 45 1.02 13.69 -0.96
C LEU A 45 2.08 12.85 -1.64
N PHE A 46 1.68 11.75 -2.31
CA PHE A 46 2.57 10.84 -3.00
C PHE A 46 1.96 10.41 -4.32
N GLU A 47 2.82 10.12 -5.31
CA GLU A 47 2.40 9.39 -6.51
C GLU A 47 2.44 7.90 -6.19
N LEU A 48 1.68 7.10 -6.96
CA LEU A 48 1.63 5.65 -6.71
C LEU A 48 3.01 5.00 -6.82
N ARG A 49 3.86 5.50 -7.72
CA ARG A 49 5.24 4.98 -7.87
C ARG A 49 6.09 5.18 -6.62
N ASP A 50 5.72 6.16 -5.77
CA ASP A 50 6.46 6.52 -4.57
C ASP A 50 6.02 5.75 -3.34
N VAL A 51 5.04 4.86 -3.47
CA VAL A 51 4.55 4.04 -2.35
C VAL A 51 5.24 2.69 -2.38
N ALA A 52 6.22 2.51 -1.49
CA ALA A 52 6.96 1.26 -1.37
C ALA A 52 6.31 0.37 -0.32
N LEU A 53 6.17 -0.91 -0.65
CA LEU A 53 5.49 -1.89 0.21
C LEU A 53 6.45 -3.02 0.58
N HIS A 54 6.47 -3.36 1.86
CA HIS A 54 7.16 -4.52 2.38
C HIS A 54 6.20 -5.27 3.31
N TYR A 55 6.32 -6.58 3.37
CA TYR A 55 5.54 -7.36 4.31
C TYR A 55 6.40 -7.79 5.50
N LEU A 56 5.80 -7.77 6.69
CA LEU A 56 6.48 -8.13 7.93
C LEU A 56 6.56 -9.65 8.06
N ARG A 57 7.79 -10.16 8.24
CA ARG A 57 8.02 -11.60 8.47
C ARG A 57 8.22 -11.92 9.95
N THR A 58 8.83 -11.00 10.68
CA THR A 58 9.14 -11.18 12.10
C THR A 58 8.75 -9.92 12.87
N PRO A 59 8.14 -10.05 14.07
CA PRO A 59 7.72 -11.31 14.70
C PRO A 59 6.62 -12.01 13.90
N GLU A 60 6.68 -13.33 13.87
CA GLU A 60 5.77 -14.14 13.06
C GLU A 60 4.31 -13.91 13.41
N LYS A 61 4.02 -13.64 14.69
CA LYS A 61 2.64 -13.40 15.15
C LYS A 61 1.95 -12.23 14.45
N TYR A 62 2.71 -11.28 13.89
CA TYR A 62 2.17 -10.13 13.17
C TYR A 62 2.22 -10.31 11.65
N SER A 63 2.68 -11.47 11.18
CA SER A 63 2.68 -11.76 9.75
C SER A 63 1.26 -11.90 9.23
N ILE A 64 1.03 -11.39 8.02
CA ILE A 64 -0.29 -11.50 7.36
C ILE A 64 -0.64 -12.95 7.02
N GLN A 65 0.34 -13.86 6.99
CA GLN A 65 0.08 -15.29 6.81
C GLN A 65 -0.71 -15.89 7.97
N ASN A 66 -0.70 -15.27 9.14
CA ASN A 66 -1.40 -15.75 10.33
C ASN A 66 -2.86 -15.35 10.41
N LEU A 67 -3.34 -14.54 9.46
CA LEU A 67 -4.75 -14.17 9.41
C LEU A 67 -5.60 -15.38 9.00
N ASN A 68 -6.86 -15.42 9.48
CA ASN A 68 -7.75 -16.50 9.08
C ASN A 68 -8.15 -16.35 7.62
N GLU A 69 -8.63 -17.46 7.02
CA GLU A 69 -8.93 -17.49 5.59
C GLU A 69 -10.03 -16.50 5.19
N LYS A 70 -11.03 -16.33 6.02
CA LYS A 70 -12.13 -15.40 5.74
C LYS A 70 -11.61 -13.96 5.68
N THR A 71 -10.74 -13.59 6.62
CA THR A 71 -10.12 -12.25 6.64
C THR A 71 -9.24 -12.05 5.41
N LYS A 72 -8.45 -13.07 5.03
CA LYS A 72 -7.60 -12.99 3.84
C LYS A 72 -8.42 -12.77 2.58
N MET A 73 -9.55 -13.45 2.43
CA MET A 73 -10.43 -13.27 1.28
C MET A 73 -11.00 -11.86 1.22
N THR A 74 -11.41 -11.31 2.36
CA THR A 74 -11.93 -9.95 2.43
C THR A 74 -10.84 -8.94 2.04
N ILE A 75 -9.62 -9.15 2.50
CA ILE A 75 -8.49 -8.27 2.18
C ILE A 75 -8.21 -8.31 0.67
N GLU A 76 -8.18 -9.49 0.06
CA GLU A 76 -7.98 -9.60 -1.39
C GLU A 76 -9.05 -8.86 -2.18
N GLU A 77 -10.32 -9.01 -1.78
CA GLU A 77 -11.44 -8.31 -2.41
C GLU A 77 -11.27 -6.80 -2.31
N ASN A 78 -10.91 -6.31 -1.12
CA ASN A 78 -10.73 -4.88 -0.90
C ASN A 78 -9.55 -4.31 -1.70
N TYR A 79 -8.47 -5.07 -1.83
CA TYR A 79 -7.33 -4.64 -2.63
C TYR A 79 -7.66 -4.64 -4.13
N ASN A 80 -8.41 -5.63 -4.60
CA ASN A 80 -8.87 -5.65 -5.99
C ASN A 80 -9.80 -4.47 -6.27
N LEU A 81 -10.67 -4.13 -5.31
CA LEU A 81 -11.54 -2.96 -5.42
C LEU A 81 -10.72 -1.67 -5.48
N LEU A 82 -9.66 -1.57 -4.65
CA LEU A 82 -8.76 -0.43 -4.69
C LEU A 82 -8.20 -0.21 -6.10
N ILE A 83 -7.69 -1.28 -6.73
CA ILE A 83 -7.13 -1.18 -8.07
C ILE A 83 -8.19 -0.71 -9.08
N LYS A 84 -9.40 -1.26 -9.00
CA LYS A 84 -10.49 -0.83 -9.88
C LYS A 84 -10.82 0.65 -9.69
N GLN A 85 -10.84 1.11 -8.44
CA GLN A 85 -11.11 2.52 -8.13
C GLN A 85 -10.01 3.44 -8.64
N LEU A 86 -8.75 3.01 -8.52
CA LEU A 86 -7.61 3.77 -9.03
C LEU A 86 -7.61 3.84 -10.56
N MET A 87 -8.07 2.80 -11.24
CA MET A 87 -8.17 2.81 -12.70
C MET A 87 -9.20 3.80 -13.20
N LYS A 88 -10.21 4.13 -12.40
CA LYS A 88 -11.22 5.14 -12.74
C LYS A 88 -10.71 6.56 -12.55
N LYS A 89 -9.66 6.75 -11.78
CA LYS A 89 -9.02 8.06 -11.60
C LYS A 89 -8.09 8.34 -12.77
N LYS A 90 -7.86 9.61 -13.07
CA LYS A 90 -6.95 10.01 -14.15
C LYS A 90 -5.49 9.94 -13.69
N LEU A 91 -5.02 8.71 -13.43
CA LEU A 91 -3.65 8.45 -13.00
C LEU A 91 -2.87 7.78 -14.12
N PRO A 92 -1.53 7.94 -14.15
CA PRO A 92 -0.73 7.24 -15.15
C PRO A 92 -0.93 5.73 -15.06
N LEU A 93 -1.30 5.10 -16.17
CA LEU A 93 -1.60 3.68 -16.19
C LEU A 93 -0.42 2.82 -15.73
N SER A 94 0.81 3.21 -16.11
CA SER A 94 2.01 2.49 -15.69
C SER A 94 2.16 2.45 -14.18
N GLN A 95 1.77 3.53 -13.47
CA GLN A 95 1.84 3.58 -12.01
C GLN A 95 0.79 2.67 -11.37
N VAL A 96 -0.43 2.64 -11.94
CA VAL A 96 -1.50 1.75 -11.44
C VAL A 96 -1.10 0.29 -11.64
N ILE A 97 -0.54 -0.06 -12.79
CA ILE A 97 -0.03 -1.41 -13.07
C ILE A 97 1.08 -1.77 -12.10
N GLY A 98 2.02 -0.85 -11.82
CA GLY A 98 3.10 -1.09 -10.87
C GLY A 98 2.59 -1.38 -9.47
N LEU A 99 1.63 -0.60 -8.99
CA LEU A 99 1.03 -0.84 -7.68
C LEU A 99 0.28 -2.18 -7.66
N SER A 100 -0.44 -2.50 -8.73
CA SER A 100 -1.16 -3.77 -8.85
C SER A 100 -0.21 -4.96 -8.73
N ARG A 101 0.97 -4.89 -9.34
CA ARG A 101 1.98 -5.94 -9.23
C ARG A 101 2.48 -6.10 -7.80
N ARG A 102 2.73 -4.97 -7.11
CA ARG A 102 3.17 -5.00 -5.71
C ARG A 102 2.11 -5.59 -4.80
N ILE A 103 0.85 -5.23 -5.02
CA ILE A 103 -0.28 -5.79 -4.27
C ILE A 103 -0.40 -7.29 -4.52
N ARG A 104 -0.21 -7.73 -5.77
CA ARG A 104 -0.24 -9.16 -6.10
C ARG A 104 0.81 -9.95 -5.33
N LEU A 105 2.01 -9.40 -5.16
CA LEU A 105 3.05 -10.04 -4.37
C LEU A 105 2.66 -10.14 -2.90
N ILE A 106 2.03 -9.09 -2.36
CA ILE A 106 1.54 -9.12 -0.97
C ILE A 106 0.47 -10.20 -0.81
N ASN A 107 -0.50 -10.27 -1.72
CA ASN A 107 -1.56 -11.29 -1.67
C ASN A 107 -0.98 -12.70 -1.81
N LYS A 108 -0.01 -12.87 -2.67
CA LYS A 108 0.66 -14.17 -2.85
C LYS A 108 1.35 -14.61 -1.56
N TYR A 109 2.05 -13.69 -0.90
CA TYR A 109 2.69 -13.99 0.39
C TYR A 109 1.64 -14.33 1.45
N MET A 110 0.56 -13.54 1.52
CA MET A 110 -0.50 -13.73 2.52
C MET A 110 -1.14 -15.12 2.41
N THR A 111 -1.33 -15.61 1.19
CA THR A 111 -2.01 -16.89 0.94
C THR A 111 -1.04 -18.07 0.78
N SER A 112 0.28 -17.81 0.85
CA SER A 112 1.26 -18.90 0.76
C SER A 112 1.29 -19.71 2.05
N LYS A 113 1.74 -20.97 1.92
CA LYS A 113 1.90 -21.81 3.10
C LYS A 113 3.09 -21.33 3.92
N LYS A 114 2.92 -21.36 5.25
CA LYS A 114 4.05 -21.08 6.14
C LYS A 114 5.12 -22.13 5.95
N SER A 115 6.38 -21.70 5.84
CA SER A 115 7.50 -22.60 5.93
C SER A 115 7.70 -22.97 7.40
N ASN A 116 7.71 -24.25 7.67
CA ASN A 116 7.96 -24.74 9.03
C ASN A 116 9.45 -24.73 9.33
#